data_14160d3e35a0b22ecc3c81488567b8b5
#
_entry.id   14160d3e35a0b22ecc3c81488567b8b5
#
_cell.length_a   1.000
_cell.length_b   1.000
_cell.length_c   1.000
_cell.angle_alpha   90.00
_cell.angle_beta   90.00
_cell.angle_gamma   90.00
#
_symmetry.space_group_name_H-M   'P 1'
#
loop_
_entity.id
_entity.type
_entity.pdbx_description
1 polymer ?
#
loop_
_entity_poly.entity_id
_entity_poly.type
_entity_poly.pdbx_seq_one_letter_code
_entity_poly.pdbx_strand_id
1 'polypeptide(L)'
;NRGIDPAQFRLTSFGGAGGLHVCAMAEAMNMTRALVPANGGVLSALGMILARPGRQLSRTVTAPLAQLSDTEIEQGLTQLAEQGREALRAEGQAQTSEAEASVDLRYTGQSYTLNVPWRSREQASADFVAQHQRRFGYAHDTELEIVNLRVKVAALGEQPDYPKAGSEHASAEPQSGAIPSLQRAQLGQASHKGPLVISERAATTYVADGWQVRVDALGNLDLEKIT
;
A
#
# COMPACT_ATOMS: atom_id res chain seq x y z
N ASN A 1 3.52 -11.28 12.92
CA ASN A 1 3.91 -10.43 14.06
C ASN A 1 5.31 -9.88 13.79
N ARG A 2 5.44 -8.59 13.46
CA ARG A 2 6.72 -7.98 13.03
C ARG A 2 7.43 -7.26 14.17
N GLY A 3 6.98 -7.41 15.42
CA GLY A 3 7.55 -6.72 16.58
C GLY A 3 7.39 -5.19 16.56
N ILE A 4 6.45 -4.68 15.75
CA ILE A 4 6.21 -3.25 15.61
C ILE A 4 5.03 -2.88 16.52
N ASP A 5 5.22 -1.86 17.38
CA ASP A 5 4.17 -1.33 18.24
C ASP A 5 3.26 -0.39 17.42
N PRO A 6 1.97 -0.71 17.22
CA PRO A 6 1.03 0.15 16.50
C PRO A 6 0.84 1.53 17.13
N ALA A 7 1.01 1.68 18.44
CA ALA A 7 0.83 2.94 19.15
C ALA A 7 1.76 4.07 18.64
N GLN A 8 2.88 3.71 18.02
CA GLN A 8 3.84 4.67 17.45
C GLN A 8 3.44 5.17 16.04
N PHE A 9 2.37 4.62 15.47
CA PHE A 9 1.92 4.95 14.12
C PHE A 9 0.65 5.78 14.13
N ARG A 10 0.23 6.18 12.94
CA ARG A 10 -1.03 6.87 12.69
C ARG A 10 -1.95 5.92 11.92
N LEU A 11 -3.17 5.72 12.40
CA LEU A 11 -4.17 4.94 11.70
C LEU A 11 -4.67 5.72 10.49
N THR A 12 -4.50 5.20 9.31
CA THR A 12 -5.06 5.82 8.10
C THR A 12 -6.35 5.10 7.71
N SER A 13 -7.43 5.87 7.59
CA SER A 13 -8.75 5.37 7.19
C SER A 13 -9.11 5.89 5.80
N PHE A 14 -9.68 5.02 4.96
CA PHE A 14 -10.20 5.38 3.64
C PHE A 14 -11.46 4.56 3.31
N GLY A 15 -12.18 4.98 2.25
CA GLY A 15 -13.51 4.49 1.92
C GLY A 15 -14.61 5.36 2.53
N GLY A 16 -15.81 5.30 1.96
CA GLY A 16 -16.92 6.21 2.31
C GLY A 16 -17.33 6.19 3.78
N ALA A 17 -17.31 5.03 4.42
CA ALA A 17 -17.70 4.83 5.82
C ALA A 17 -16.50 4.66 6.78
N GLY A 18 -15.27 4.57 6.26
CA GLY A 18 -14.09 4.31 7.08
C GLY A 18 -13.89 5.35 8.18
N GLY A 19 -14.12 6.60 7.87
CA GLY A 19 -14.00 7.72 8.82
C GLY A 19 -14.99 7.67 10.00
N LEU A 20 -16.12 6.95 9.88
CA LEU A 20 -17.08 6.82 10.97
C LEU A 20 -16.51 6.03 12.17
N HIS A 21 -15.59 5.13 11.91
CA HIS A 21 -15.06 4.21 12.92
C HIS A 21 -13.61 4.50 13.31
N VAL A 22 -12.97 5.50 12.68
CA VAL A 22 -11.53 5.73 12.78
C VAL A 22 -11.05 5.97 14.21
N CYS A 23 -11.77 6.78 14.99
CA CYS A 23 -11.42 7.05 16.39
C CYS A 23 -11.54 5.79 17.26
N ALA A 24 -12.66 5.07 17.15
CA ALA A 24 -12.88 3.82 17.91
C ALA A 24 -11.87 2.74 17.56
N MET A 25 -11.51 2.61 16.28
CA MET A 25 -10.48 1.65 15.84
C MET A 25 -9.09 2.04 16.34
N ALA A 26 -8.75 3.33 16.33
CA ALA A 26 -7.49 3.82 16.88
C ALA A 26 -7.40 3.52 18.37
N GLU A 27 -8.46 3.76 19.13
CA GLU A 27 -8.52 3.46 20.57
C GLU A 27 -8.36 1.96 20.87
N ALA A 28 -9.05 1.11 20.11
CA ALA A 28 -8.94 -0.34 20.25
C ALA A 28 -7.50 -0.87 20.01
N MET A 29 -6.69 -0.12 19.25
CA MET A 29 -5.28 -0.42 18.99
C MET A 29 -4.30 0.40 19.84
N ASN A 30 -4.79 1.14 20.85
CA ASN A 30 -3.99 2.05 21.69
C ASN A 30 -3.25 3.13 20.87
N MET A 31 -3.81 3.55 19.75
CA MET A 31 -3.27 4.62 18.91
C MET A 31 -3.93 5.95 19.28
N THR A 32 -3.16 7.01 19.33
CA THR A 32 -3.65 8.37 19.66
C THR A 32 -3.79 9.27 18.47
N ARG A 33 -3.44 8.79 17.26
CA ARG A 33 -3.45 9.55 16.02
C ARG A 33 -4.12 8.79 14.90
N ALA A 34 -4.92 9.52 14.12
CA ALA A 34 -5.54 8.98 12.92
C ALA A 34 -5.51 10.00 11.78
N LEU A 35 -5.64 9.50 10.55
CA LEU A 35 -5.64 10.30 9.33
C LEU A 35 -6.79 9.85 8.42
N VAL A 36 -7.58 10.80 7.95
CA VAL A 36 -8.53 10.57 6.86
C VAL A 36 -8.09 11.40 5.66
N PRO A 37 -7.56 10.77 4.60
CA PRO A 37 -7.02 11.48 3.44
C PRO A 37 -8.07 12.37 2.76
N ALA A 38 -7.60 13.45 2.16
CA ALA A 38 -8.39 14.15 1.14
C ALA A 38 -8.79 13.12 0.06
N ASN A 39 -9.99 13.15 -0.43
CA ASN A 39 -10.52 12.14 -1.35
C ASN A 39 -10.59 10.71 -0.76
N GLY A 40 -10.58 10.56 0.57
CA GLY A 40 -10.59 9.26 1.26
C GLY A 40 -11.70 8.33 0.77
N GLY A 41 -12.90 8.86 0.47
CA GLY A 41 -14.04 8.10 -0.02
C GLY A 41 -13.84 7.45 -1.40
N VAL A 42 -12.96 7.99 -2.22
CA VAL A 42 -12.67 7.53 -3.60
C VAL A 42 -11.20 7.15 -3.81
N LEU A 43 -10.43 7.00 -2.75
CA LEU A 43 -8.99 6.78 -2.82
C LEU A 43 -8.61 5.54 -3.61
N SER A 44 -9.39 4.47 -3.51
CA SER A 44 -9.17 3.25 -4.30
C SER A 44 -9.38 3.49 -5.81
N ALA A 45 -10.41 4.22 -6.19
CA ALA A 45 -10.66 4.59 -7.58
C ALA A 45 -9.54 5.49 -8.13
N LEU A 46 -9.09 6.46 -7.33
CA LEU A 46 -7.93 7.30 -7.66
C LEU A 46 -6.66 6.46 -7.85
N GLY A 47 -6.41 5.50 -6.96
CA GLY A 47 -5.30 4.58 -7.09
C GLY A 47 -5.34 3.79 -8.40
N MET A 48 -6.52 3.36 -8.84
CA MET A 48 -6.70 2.68 -10.13
C MET A 48 -6.41 3.60 -11.32
N ILE A 49 -6.86 4.84 -11.29
CA ILE A 49 -6.64 5.84 -12.36
C ILE A 49 -5.14 6.20 -12.45
N LEU A 50 -4.48 6.33 -11.31
CA LEU A 50 -3.07 6.72 -11.22
C LEU A 50 -2.11 5.53 -11.42
N ALA A 51 -2.62 4.29 -11.34
CA ALA A 51 -1.79 3.11 -11.51
C ALA A 51 -1.32 3.00 -12.97
N ARG A 52 -0.02 2.79 -13.15
CA ARG A 52 0.52 2.48 -14.47
C ARG A 52 0.09 1.08 -14.89
N PRO A 53 -0.38 0.89 -16.13
CA PRO A 53 -0.58 -0.45 -16.67
C PRO A 53 0.68 -1.28 -16.51
N GLY A 54 0.56 -2.49 -16.02
CA GLY A 54 1.72 -3.35 -15.77
C GLY A 54 1.36 -4.83 -15.85
N ARG A 55 2.38 -5.64 -16.00
CA ARG A 55 2.26 -7.10 -15.97
C ARG A 55 3.22 -7.66 -14.94
N GLN A 56 2.69 -8.51 -14.09
CA GLN A 56 3.46 -9.30 -13.15
C GLN A 56 3.28 -10.77 -13.54
N LEU A 57 4.35 -11.39 -13.98
CA LEU A 57 4.37 -12.77 -14.41
C LEU A 57 5.20 -13.60 -13.44
N SER A 58 4.82 -14.85 -13.28
CA SER A 58 5.58 -15.81 -12.51
C SER A 58 5.60 -17.18 -13.17
N ARG A 59 6.70 -17.89 -12.98
CA ARG A 59 6.86 -19.30 -13.40
C ARG A 59 7.39 -20.09 -12.23
N THR A 60 6.70 -21.17 -11.88
CA THR A 60 7.16 -22.11 -10.86
C THR A 60 8.26 -22.99 -11.41
N VAL A 61 9.34 -23.13 -10.64
CA VAL A 61 10.51 -23.95 -10.97
C VAL A 61 10.67 -25.08 -9.96
N THR A 62 10.65 -24.77 -8.68
CA THR A 62 10.81 -25.67 -7.54
C THR A 62 12.02 -26.61 -7.67
N ALA A 63 13.20 -26.06 -7.46
CA ALA A 63 14.46 -26.80 -7.50
C ALA A 63 15.47 -26.24 -6.49
N PRO A 64 16.40 -27.06 -5.98
CA PRO A 64 17.55 -26.55 -5.24
C PRO A 64 18.29 -25.46 -6.04
N LEU A 65 18.57 -24.32 -5.40
CA LEU A 65 19.22 -23.21 -6.08
C LEU A 65 20.58 -23.59 -6.66
N ALA A 66 21.29 -24.51 -6.02
CA ALA A 66 22.58 -25.01 -6.47
C ALA A 66 22.51 -25.88 -7.76
N GLN A 67 21.34 -26.43 -8.09
CA GLN A 67 21.16 -27.29 -9.27
C GLN A 67 20.84 -26.53 -10.56
N LEU A 68 20.45 -25.25 -10.44
CA LEU A 68 20.18 -24.39 -11.59
C LEU A 68 21.42 -23.55 -11.90
N SER A 69 21.76 -23.41 -13.16
CA SER A 69 22.75 -22.41 -13.58
C SER A 69 22.15 -21.00 -13.56
N ASP A 70 23.00 -20.00 -13.39
CA ASP A 70 22.55 -18.59 -13.46
C ASP A 70 21.96 -18.29 -14.85
N THR A 71 22.55 -18.88 -15.91
CA THR A 71 22.03 -18.76 -17.28
C THR A 71 20.62 -19.28 -17.43
N GLU A 72 20.24 -20.40 -16.81
CA GLU A 72 18.87 -20.94 -16.85
C GLU A 72 17.88 -20.02 -16.14
N ILE A 73 18.28 -19.46 -15.00
CA ILE A 73 17.46 -18.51 -14.25
C ILE A 73 17.26 -17.22 -15.06
N GLU A 74 18.34 -16.64 -15.61
CA GLU A 74 18.31 -15.42 -16.41
C GLU A 74 17.51 -15.59 -17.70
N GLN A 75 17.65 -16.72 -18.39
CA GLN A 75 16.83 -17.03 -19.57
C GLN A 75 15.34 -17.10 -19.19
N GLY A 76 15.03 -17.74 -18.06
CA GLY A 76 13.67 -17.82 -17.57
C GLY A 76 13.08 -16.46 -17.23
N LEU A 77 13.83 -15.59 -16.60
CA LEU A 77 13.42 -14.23 -16.28
C LEU A 77 13.27 -13.37 -17.55
N THR A 78 14.19 -13.51 -18.51
CA THR A 78 14.13 -12.83 -19.81
C THR A 78 12.90 -13.21 -20.60
N GLN A 79 12.56 -14.50 -20.66
CA GLN A 79 11.33 -14.98 -21.33
C GLN A 79 10.07 -14.40 -20.69
N LEU A 80 9.99 -14.37 -19.36
CA LEU A 80 8.86 -13.75 -18.64
C LEU A 80 8.79 -12.25 -18.92
N ALA A 81 9.93 -11.56 -18.96
CA ALA A 81 9.98 -10.14 -19.27
C ALA A 81 9.42 -9.84 -20.67
N GLU A 82 9.83 -10.65 -21.67
CA GLU A 82 9.33 -10.46 -23.04
C GLU A 82 7.84 -10.74 -23.14
N GLN A 83 7.33 -11.81 -22.55
CA GLN A 83 5.90 -12.08 -22.46
C GLN A 83 5.12 -10.90 -21.84
N GLY A 84 5.66 -10.30 -20.80
CA GLY A 84 5.07 -9.11 -20.16
C GLY A 84 5.04 -7.90 -21.08
N ARG A 85 6.13 -7.66 -21.82
CA ARG A 85 6.21 -6.58 -22.82
C ARG A 85 5.26 -6.78 -23.99
N GLU A 86 5.19 -8.01 -24.50
CA GLU A 86 4.26 -8.37 -25.59
C GLU A 86 2.79 -8.15 -25.18
N ALA A 87 2.42 -8.57 -23.97
CA ALA A 87 1.07 -8.35 -23.45
C ALA A 87 0.73 -6.85 -23.34
N LEU A 88 1.67 -6.01 -22.87
CA LEU A 88 1.49 -4.57 -22.80
C LEU A 88 1.42 -3.93 -24.19
N ARG A 89 2.24 -4.37 -25.15
CA ARG A 89 2.16 -3.89 -26.56
C ARG A 89 0.80 -4.21 -27.19
N ALA A 90 0.26 -5.40 -26.95
CA ALA A 90 -1.06 -5.79 -27.44
C ALA A 90 -2.19 -4.91 -26.88
N GLU A 91 -1.99 -4.27 -25.74
CA GLU A 91 -2.90 -3.29 -25.13
C GLU A 91 -2.60 -1.84 -25.53
N GLY A 92 -1.75 -1.63 -26.54
CA GLY A 92 -1.39 -0.31 -27.03
C GLY A 92 -0.30 0.41 -26.23
N GLN A 93 0.35 -0.27 -25.28
CA GLN A 93 1.46 0.29 -24.50
C GLN A 93 2.79 0.08 -25.24
N ALA A 94 3.18 1.04 -26.08
CA ALA A 94 4.37 0.90 -26.92
C ALA A 94 5.70 0.96 -26.15
N GLN A 95 5.73 1.69 -25.04
CA GLN A 95 6.93 1.85 -24.20
C GLN A 95 6.75 1.21 -22.85
N THR A 96 7.76 0.44 -22.42
CA THR A 96 7.75 -0.26 -21.13
C THR A 96 9.00 0.03 -20.34
N SER A 97 8.90 -0.05 -19.00
CA SER A 97 10.05 0.05 -18.10
C SER A 97 11.02 -1.12 -18.30
N GLU A 98 12.20 -1.01 -17.73
CA GLU A 98 13.02 -2.18 -17.47
C GLU A 98 12.24 -3.19 -16.62
N ALA A 99 12.55 -4.46 -16.82
CA ALA A 99 11.93 -5.54 -16.08
C ALA A 99 12.52 -5.62 -14.65
N GLU A 100 11.67 -5.56 -13.66
CA GLU A 100 12.03 -5.85 -12.29
C GLU A 100 12.01 -7.38 -12.09
N ALA A 101 13.19 -8.02 -12.03
CA ALA A 101 13.34 -9.45 -11.85
C ALA A 101 13.49 -9.80 -10.36
N SER A 102 12.81 -10.83 -9.91
CA SER A 102 12.89 -11.36 -8.55
C SER A 102 12.68 -12.87 -8.52
N VAL A 103 13.07 -13.49 -7.42
CA VAL A 103 12.87 -14.92 -7.18
C VAL A 103 12.25 -15.17 -5.82
N ASP A 104 11.40 -16.18 -5.74
CA ASP A 104 10.90 -16.67 -4.46
C ASP A 104 11.84 -17.77 -3.97
N LEU A 105 12.54 -17.52 -2.87
CA LEU A 105 13.44 -18.48 -2.23
C LEU A 105 12.84 -18.99 -0.92
N ARG A 106 13.22 -20.21 -0.55
CA ARG A 106 12.98 -20.79 0.77
C ARG A 106 14.15 -21.67 1.19
N TYR A 107 14.28 -21.95 2.47
CA TYR A 107 15.10 -23.07 2.90
C TYR A 107 14.45 -24.38 2.49
N THR A 108 15.24 -25.35 2.05
CA THR A 108 14.75 -26.69 1.68
C THR A 108 13.92 -27.29 2.80
N GLY A 109 12.71 -27.76 2.46
CA GLY A 109 11.77 -28.32 3.41
C GLY A 109 10.82 -27.32 4.11
N GLN A 110 11.00 -26.01 3.91
CA GLN A 110 10.05 -25.00 4.40
C GLN A 110 8.91 -24.78 3.40
N SER A 111 7.72 -24.49 3.91
CA SER A 111 6.55 -24.15 3.07
C SER A 111 6.48 -22.67 2.70
N TYR A 112 7.13 -21.80 3.44
CA TYR A 112 7.07 -20.37 3.26
C TYR A 112 8.23 -19.84 2.43
N THR A 113 7.92 -19.00 1.44
CA THR A 113 8.92 -18.34 0.57
C THR A 113 9.08 -16.86 0.92
N LEU A 114 10.26 -16.31 0.65
CA LEU A 114 10.53 -14.87 0.61
C LEU A 114 10.89 -14.46 -0.81
N ASN A 115 10.31 -13.37 -1.27
CA ASN A 115 10.66 -12.78 -2.56
C ASN A 115 11.85 -11.85 -2.39
N VAL A 116 12.88 -12.05 -3.21
CA VAL A 116 14.09 -11.23 -3.23
C VAL A 116 14.42 -10.80 -4.66
N PRO A 117 14.99 -9.61 -4.88
CA PRO A 117 15.44 -9.19 -6.20
C PRO A 117 16.50 -10.17 -6.75
N TRP A 118 16.45 -10.44 -8.05
CA TRP A 118 17.48 -11.17 -8.75
C TRP A 118 18.50 -10.22 -9.38
N ARG A 119 19.73 -10.24 -8.89
CA ARG A 119 20.88 -9.54 -9.46
C ARG A 119 22.03 -10.50 -9.74
N SER A 120 22.29 -11.39 -8.80
CA SER A 120 23.15 -12.55 -8.90
C SER A 120 22.70 -13.57 -7.86
N ARG A 121 23.17 -14.80 -7.96
CA ARG A 121 22.89 -15.87 -7.00
C ARG A 121 23.36 -15.50 -5.59
N GLU A 122 24.57 -14.97 -5.48
CA GLU A 122 25.17 -14.57 -4.20
C GLU A 122 24.35 -13.48 -3.53
N GLN A 123 23.97 -12.46 -4.30
CA GLN A 123 23.20 -11.35 -3.77
C GLN A 123 21.79 -11.79 -3.36
N ALA A 124 21.11 -12.60 -4.19
CA ALA A 124 19.77 -13.10 -3.86
C ALA A 124 19.80 -13.99 -2.61
N SER A 125 20.82 -14.83 -2.45
CA SER A 125 21.02 -15.65 -1.25
C SER A 125 21.26 -14.80 -0.01
N ALA A 126 22.11 -13.78 -0.10
CA ALA A 126 22.40 -12.88 1.01
C ALA A 126 21.15 -12.05 1.39
N ASP A 127 20.42 -11.53 0.41
CA ASP A 127 19.18 -10.77 0.61
C ASP A 127 18.11 -11.64 1.29
N PHE A 128 18.00 -12.92 0.87
CA PHE A 128 17.09 -13.88 1.49
C PHE A 128 17.43 -14.11 2.97
N VAL A 129 18.69 -14.43 3.27
CA VAL A 129 19.14 -14.69 4.65
C VAL A 129 18.91 -13.49 5.53
N ALA A 130 19.27 -12.29 5.06
CA ALA A 130 19.04 -11.04 5.82
C ALA A 130 17.55 -10.75 6.04
N GLN A 131 16.70 -11.02 5.04
CA GLN A 131 15.26 -10.82 5.16
C GLN A 131 14.63 -11.86 6.09
N HIS A 132 15.08 -13.12 6.03
CA HIS A 132 14.62 -14.20 6.89
C HIS A 132 14.98 -13.92 8.37
N GLN A 133 16.23 -13.51 8.63
CA GLN A 133 16.70 -13.11 9.96
C GLN A 133 15.84 -11.95 10.52
N ARG A 134 15.57 -10.92 9.72
CA ARG A 134 14.74 -9.79 10.18
C ARG A 134 13.29 -10.19 10.46
N ARG A 135 12.77 -11.16 9.72
CA ARG A 135 11.35 -11.54 9.82
C ARG A 135 11.07 -12.58 10.89
N PHE A 136 11.98 -13.55 11.05
CA PHE A 136 11.81 -14.72 11.93
C PHE A 136 12.78 -14.76 13.09
N GLY A 137 13.80 -13.90 13.11
CA GLY A 137 14.78 -13.82 14.19
C GLY A 137 15.95 -14.79 14.08
N TYR A 138 15.99 -15.65 13.07
CA TYR A 138 17.04 -16.65 12.86
C TYR A 138 17.36 -16.88 11.39
N ALA A 139 18.51 -17.50 11.13
CA ALA A 139 18.89 -18.03 9.84
C ALA A 139 19.24 -19.51 9.99
N HIS A 140 19.03 -20.30 8.94
CA HIS A 140 19.43 -21.71 8.89
C HIS A 140 20.69 -21.88 8.05
N ASP A 141 21.50 -22.86 8.40
CA ASP A 141 22.59 -23.35 7.59
C ASP A 141 22.09 -24.53 6.73
N THR A 142 21.13 -24.24 5.86
CA THR A 142 20.47 -25.25 5.01
C THR A 142 20.42 -24.70 3.59
N GLU A 143 20.46 -25.58 2.60
CA GLU A 143 20.37 -25.23 1.18
C GLU A 143 19.10 -24.43 0.87
N LEU A 144 19.25 -23.52 -0.08
CA LEU A 144 18.14 -22.73 -0.60
C LEU A 144 17.50 -23.44 -1.80
N GLU A 145 16.18 -23.33 -1.85
CA GLU A 145 15.37 -23.78 -2.97
C GLU A 145 14.70 -22.57 -3.64
N ILE A 146 14.81 -22.50 -4.96
CA ILE A 146 14.05 -21.53 -5.76
C ILE A 146 12.68 -22.12 -6.08
N VAL A 147 11.63 -21.38 -5.80
CA VAL A 147 10.25 -21.83 -6.03
C VAL A 147 9.66 -21.16 -7.25
N ASN A 148 9.79 -19.85 -7.39
CA ASN A 148 9.29 -19.12 -8.55
C ASN A 148 10.31 -18.11 -9.07
N LEU A 149 10.31 -17.95 -10.38
CA LEU A 149 10.83 -16.78 -11.07
C LEU A 149 9.68 -15.75 -11.19
N ARG A 150 9.98 -14.48 -10.95
CA ARG A 150 8.99 -13.41 -11.08
C ARG A 150 9.57 -12.23 -11.84
N VAL A 151 8.74 -11.65 -12.67
CA VAL A 151 9.06 -10.43 -13.40
C VAL A 151 7.89 -9.47 -13.32
N LYS A 152 8.20 -8.20 -13.12
CA LYS A 152 7.25 -7.10 -13.23
C LYS A 152 7.73 -6.14 -14.32
N VAL A 153 6.85 -5.82 -15.26
CA VAL A 153 7.06 -4.82 -16.33
C VAL A 153 5.90 -3.83 -16.25
N ALA A 154 6.19 -2.54 -16.32
CA ALA A 154 5.18 -1.49 -16.31
C ALA A 154 5.27 -0.65 -17.60
N ALA A 155 4.16 -0.11 -18.03
CA ALA A 155 4.12 0.86 -19.13
C ALA A 155 4.82 2.16 -18.68
N LEU A 156 5.57 2.77 -19.59
CA LEU A 156 6.09 4.13 -19.44
C LEU A 156 5.08 5.07 -20.08
N GLY A 157 4.43 5.89 -19.28
CA GLY A 157 3.46 6.88 -19.72
C GLY A 157 3.38 8.02 -18.70
N GLU A 158 2.78 9.12 -19.11
CA GLU A 158 2.47 10.20 -18.17
C GLU A 158 1.48 9.68 -17.13
N GLN A 159 1.80 9.89 -15.87
CA GLN A 159 0.83 9.68 -14.81
C GLN A 159 -0.08 10.90 -14.78
N PRO A 160 -1.40 10.70 -14.70
CA PRO A 160 -2.30 11.81 -14.44
C PRO A 160 -1.90 12.53 -13.15
N ASP A 161 -2.04 13.84 -13.13
CA ASP A 161 -1.83 14.61 -11.91
C ASP A 161 -2.80 14.16 -10.81
N TYR A 162 -2.30 14.06 -9.60
CA TYR A 162 -3.16 13.78 -8.45
C TYR A 162 -4.18 14.90 -8.29
N PRO A 163 -5.49 14.61 -8.35
CA PRO A 163 -6.50 15.65 -8.22
C PRO A 163 -6.41 16.29 -6.84
N LYS A 164 -6.22 17.60 -6.82
CA LYS A 164 -6.28 18.37 -5.57
C LYS A 164 -7.65 18.15 -4.93
N ALA A 165 -7.69 18.12 -3.60
CA ALA A 165 -8.95 18.05 -2.88
C ALA A 165 -9.87 19.16 -3.40
N GLY A 166 -10.97 18.77 -4.04
CA GLY A 166 -11.91 19.73 -4.63
C GLY A 166 -12.59 20.54 -3.52
N SER A 167 -12.74 21.83 -3.77
CA SER A 167 -13.59 22.70 -2.98
C SER A 167 -15.08 22.50 -3.30
N GLU A 168 -15.46 21.38 -3.91
CA GLU A 168 -16.83 21.12 -4.29
C GLU A 168 -17.70 20.90 -3.04
N HIS A 169 -18.60 21.81 -2.86
CA HIS A 169 -19.59 21.84 -1.80
C HIS A 169 -20.53 20.64 -1.95
N ALA A 170 -20.47 19.70 -1.03
CA ALA A 170 -21.58 18.78 -0.84
C ALA A 170 -22.75 19.59 -0.30
N SER A 171 -23.81 19.70 -1.08
CA SER A 171 -25.06 20.35 -0.68
C SER A 171 -25.91 19.46 0.23
N ALA A 172 -25.31 18.80 1.19
CA ALA A 172 -26.06 18.15 2.27
C ALA A 172 -26.34 19.22 3.33
N GLU A 173 -27.59 19.62 3.43
CA GLU A 173 -28.02 20.46 4.55
C GLU A 173 -27.71 19.73 5.87
N PRO A 174 -27.15 20.42 6.87
CA PRO A 174 -26.92 19.84 8.18
C PRO A 174 -28.24 19.36 8.74
N GLN A 175 -28.42 18.06 8.89
CA GLN A 175 -29.58 17.53 9.57
C GLN A 175 -29.53 17.99 11.02
N SER A 176 -30.61 18.59 11.49
CA SER A 176 -30.81 18.98 12.88
C SER A 176 -30.76 17.76 13.77
N GLY A 177 -29.60 17.48 14.35
CA GLY A 177 -29.34 16.38 15.26
C GLY A 177 -28.51 16.86 16.46
N ALA A 178 -28.42 16.03 17.49
CA ALA A 178 -27.70 16.36 18.73
C ALA A 178 -26.16 16.53 18.51
N ILE A 179 -25.60 16.06 17.38
CA ILE A 179 -24.18 16.16 17.06
C ILE A 179 -23.98 17.19 15.94
N PRO A 180 -23.11 18.20 16.12
CA PRO A 180 -22.77 19.17 15.07
C PRO A 180 -22.26 18.46 13.80
N SER A 181 -22.65 18.98 12.63
CA SER A 181 -22.15 18.50 11.34
C SER A 181 -21.54 19.66 10.56
N LEU A 182 -20.34 19.46 10.03
CA LEU A 182 -19.61 20.41 9.20
C LEU A 182 -19.16 19.73 7.91
N GLN A 183 -18.95 20.53 6.88
CA GLN A 183 -18.24 20.08 5.68
C GLN A 183 -16.73 20.28 5.88
N ARG A 184 -15.89 19.45 5.25
CA ARG A 184 -14.43 19.60 5.33
C ARG A 184 -13.96 21.03 5.01
N ALA A 185 -14.54 21.65 3.99
CA ALA A 185 -14.20 23.03 3.58
C ALA A 185 -14.50 24.10 4.67
N GLN A 186 -15.41 23.80 5.61
CA GLN A 186 -15.79 24.72 6.69
C GLN A 186 -14.85 24.65 7.89
N LEU A 187 -14.01 23.60 7.99
CA LEU A 187 -13.10 23.43 9.13
C LEU A 187 -11.96 24.47 9.14
N GLY A 188 -11.56 24.98 7.97
CA GLY A 188 -10.42 25.88 7.87
C GLY A 188 -9.14 25.25 8.45
N GLN A 189 -8.28 26.09 9.04
CA GLN A 189 -7.04 25.65 9.69
C GLN A 189 -7.17 25.47 11.21
N ALA A 190 -8.35 25.77 11.77
CA ALA A 190 -8.59 25.65 13.20
C ALA A 190 -8.71 24.18 13.63
N SER A 191 -8.42 23.91 14.90
CA SER A 191 -8.70 22.61 15.51
C SER A 191 -10.14 22.59 16.03
N HIS A 192 -10.88 21.53 15.73
CA HIS A 192 -12.25 21.31 16.15
C HIS A 192 -12.34 20.10 17.06
N LYS A 193 -13.00 20.24 18.20
CA LYS A 193 -13.18 19.13 19.15
C LYS A 193 -14.44 18.33 18.81
N GLY A 194 -14.36 17.00 19.03
CA GLY A 194 -15.53 16.14 19.01
C GLY A 194 -16.45 16.32 20.24
N PRO A 195 -17.70 15.81 20.18
CA PRO A 195 -18.24 15.04 19.07
C PRO A 195 -18.63 15.90 17.86
N LEU A 196 -18.23 15.48 16.66
CA LEU A 196 -18.45 16.22 15.42
C LEU A 196 -18.57 15.26 14.24
N VAL A 197 -19.50 15.49 13.34
CA VAL A 197 -19.59 14.79 12.05
C VAL A 197 -19.02 15.70 10.94
N ILE A 198 -18.12 15.14 10.13
CA ILE A 198 -17.60 15.82 8.94
C ILE A 198 -18.15 15.08 7.73
N SER A 199 -19.00 15.76 6.97
CA SER A 199 -19.63 15.21 5.78
C SER A 199 -18.94 15.68 4.51
N GLU A 200 -18.78 14.75 3.56
CA GLU A 200 -18.21 14.97 2.24
C GLU A 200 -19.07 14.28 1.21
N ARG A 201 -18.86 14.56 -0.07
CA ARG A 201 -19.62 13.95 -1.16
C ARG A 201 -19.56 12.41 -1.16
N ALA A 202 -18.41 11.84 -0.83
CA ALA A 202 -18.13 10.41 -0.94
C ALA A 202 -17.65 9.80 0.38
N ALA A 203 -17.65 10.53 1.47
CA ALA A 203 -17.17 10.06 2.78
C ALA A 203 -17.87 10.77 3.94
N THR A 204 -17.89 10.10 5.07
CA THR A 204 -18.31 10.71 6.34
C THR A 204 -17.29 10.34 7.41
N THR A 205 -16.86 11.34 8.20
CA THR A 205 -15.94 11.14 9.32
C THR A 205 -16.61 11.55 10.61
N TYR A 206 -16.53 10.70 11.62
CA TYR A 206 -16.97 11.01 12.97
C TYR A 206 -15.76 11.27 13.87
N VAL A 207 -15.68 12.46 14.40
CA VAL A 207 -14.72 12.83 15.43
C VAL A 207 -15.37 12.53 16.78
N ALA A 208 -14.85 11.55 17.50
CA ALA A 208 -15.43 11.12 18.77
C ALA A 208 -15.16 12.15 19.90
N ASP A 209 -15.92 12.04 20.98
CA ASP A 209 -15.60 12.77 22.20
C ASP A 209 -14.17 12.43 22.68
N GLY A 210 -13.45 13.42 23.21
CA GLY A 210 -12.03 13.26 23.57
C GLY A 210 -11.07 13.27 22.39
N TRP A 211 -11.56 13.53 21.16
CA TRP A 211 -10.73 13.71 19.97
C TRP A 211 -10.85 15.12 19.42
N GLN A 212 -9.82 15.56 18.71
CA GLN A 212 -9.83 16.78 17.93
C GLN A 212 -9.39 16.50 16.49
N VAL A 213 -9.80 17.35 15.58
CA VAL A 213 -9.47 17.28 14.16
C VAL A 213 -9.00 18.63 13.64
N ARG A 214 -8.04 18.61 12.74
CA ARG A 214 -7.62 19.76 11.93
C ARG A 214 -7.41 19.34 10.48
N VAL A 215 -7.48 20.29 9.57
CA VAL A 215 -7.13 20.05 8.16
C VAL A 215 -5.66 20.40 7.96
N ASP A 216 -4.88 19.47 7.40
CA ASP A 216 -3.47 19.71 7.08
C ASP A 216 -3.30 20.47 5.74
N ALA A 217 -2.07 20.82 5.39
CA ALA A 217 -1.75 21.56 4.15
C ALA A 217 -2.11 20.81 2.86
N LEU A 218 -2.31 19.49 2.93
CA LEU A 218 -2.71 18.63 1.81
C LEU A 218 -4.23 18.40 1.78
N GLY A 219 -4.97 18.96 2.73
CA GLY A 219 -6.40 18.79 2.86
C GLY A 219 -6.83 17.52 3.59
N ASN A 220 -5.91 16.78 4.22
CA ASN A 220 -6.27 15.60 5.01
C ASN A 220 -6.87 16.02 6.37
N LEU A 221 -7.77 15.19 6.91
CA LEU A 221 -8.20 15.30 8.30
C LEU A 221 -7.17 14.61 9.20
N ASP A 222 -6.48 15.38 10.00
CA ASP A 222 -5.55 14.92 11.02
C ASP A 222 -6.28 14.89 12.36
N LEU A 223 -6.52 13.68 12.89
CA LEU A 223 -7.23 13.45 14.13
C LEU A 223 -6.25 13.08 15.24
N GLU A 224 -6.43 13.68 16.41
CA GLU A 224 -5.59 13.43 17.58
C GLU A 224 -6.44 13.30 18.84
N LYS A 225 -6.12 12.32 19.67
CA LYS A 225 -6.78 12.14 20.96
C LYS A 225 -6.31 13.22 21.94
N ILE A 226 -7.26 13.91 22.56
CA ILE A 226 -6.98 14.91 23.60
C ILE A 226 -6.61 14.16 24.87
N THR A 227 -5.42 14.38 25.37
CA THR A 227 -4.93 13.84 26.65
C THR A 227 -5.43 14.63 27.83
#